data_aab4a561c10c3145b50055d4ef823cb0
#
_entry.id   aab4a561c10c3145b50055d4ef823cb0
#
_cell.length_a   1.000
_cell.length_b   1.000
_cell.length_c   1.000
_cell.angle_alpha   90.00
_cell.angle_beta   90.00
_cell.angle_gamma   90.00
#
_symmetry.space_group_name_H-M   'P 1'
#
loop_
_entity.id
_entity.type
_entity.pdbx_description
1 polymer ?
#
loop_
_entity_poly.entity_id
_entity_poly.type
_entity_poly.pdbx_seq_one_letter_code
_entity_poly.pdbx_strand_id
1 'polypeptide(L)'
;MKLRRFISMMLIVTMLTVFAGCGNKDDRTQAAKKLNLSGPITVNVWYNDSAYESYLEFVARQFKKSNELVTVKPVYIEADSYINYIYDESVRNNNACDIYFLTSEEMEKAYLSGLTSENDMYPEVYNENVYGKAAMTACSYGGKLYGYPVSFNTSFLVYNKKYAEAVDTIEQIRNISDNYQITDENQDVSMVFQWNPDSMFLNYAAAGAYINIGGENAEDSTDVSLNDEQIKKALTEYAKLKDAFGIDRNTVSLKDCADLFSTGNMLYTVLDADSLAEVNITDVDYGICEYPSMGDNLDSKAMSVTTMAVVNPYTKNVDASKAVARAISYDYADYLGTMAKKSCARADLKVKRAESYQKLHQIYSDSVVKAKYIGVGEVYMLSLIHISEPTRLDVI
;
A
#
# COMPACT_ATOMS: atom_id res chain seq x y z
N MET A 1 -56.04 -14.77 16.38
CA MET A 1 -55.35 -14.62 15.06
C MET A 1 -54.98 -13.19 14.71
N LYS A 2 -55.69 -12.15 15.14
CA LYS A 2 -55.37 -10.74 14.81
C LYS A 2 -54.17 -10.16 15.59
N LEU A 3 -53.95 -10.58 16.84
CA LEU A 3 -52.85 -10.09 17.68
C LEU A 3 -51.48 -10.57 17.21
N ARG A 4 -51.33 -11.81 16.69
CA ARG A 4 -50.08 -12.34 16.15
C ARG A 4 -49.63 -11.64 14.85
N ARG A 5 -50.56 -11.15 14.03
CA ARG A 5 -50.24 -10.38 12.82
C ARG A 5 -49.76 -8.95 13.13
N PHE A 6 -50.24 -8.36 14.21
CA PHE A 6 -49.80 -7.02 14.66
C PHE A 6 -48.35 -7.06 15.22
N ILE A 7 -48.00 -8.10 15.99
CA ILE A 7 -46.65 -8.29 16.54
C ILE A 7 -45.64 -8.58 15.42
N SER A 8 -46.01 -9.38 14.40
CA SER A 8 -45.14 -9.65 13.24
C SER A 8 -44.91 -8.40 12.38
N MET A 9 -45.90 -7.52 12.26
CA MET A 9 -45.80 -6.29 11.49
C MET A 9 -44.96 -5.21 12.24
N MET A 10 -45.01 -5.20 13.55
CA MET A 10 -44.21 -4.31 14.41
C MET A 10 -42.75 -4.75 14.47
N LEU A 11 -42.45 -6.05 14.40
CA LEU A 11 -41.08 -6.59 14.30
C LEU A 11 -40.42 -6.33 12.94
N ILE A 12 -41.18 -6.27 11.86
CA ILE A 12 -40.69 -5.94 10.52
C ILE A 12 -40.39 -4.45 10.41
N VAL A 13 -41.16 -3.58 11.06
CA VAL A 13 -40.93 -2.13 11.08
C VAL A 13 -39.72 -1.78 11.96
N THR A 14 -39.46 -2.51 13.06
CA THR A 14 -38.27 -2.30 13.90
C THR A 14 -36.99 -2.88 13.29
N MET A 15 -37.06 -3.89 12.40
CA MET A 15 -35.89 -4.37 11.66
C MET A 15 -35.49 -3.44 10.49
N LEU A 16 -36.39 -2.62 9.98
CA LEU A 16 -36.11 -1.65 8.93
C LEU A 16 -35.49 -0.33 9.45
N THR A 17 -35.48 -0.09 10.76
CA THR A 17 -34.90 1.12 11.36
C THR A 17 -33.48 0.92 11.91
N VAL A 18 -32.95 -0.30 11.91
CA VAL A 18 -31.57 -0.59 12.41
C VAL A 18 -30.52 -0.49 11.30
N PHE A 19 -30.92 -0.31 10.03
CA PHE A 19 -29.99 -0.03 8.92
C PHE A 19 -29.83 1.46 8.57
N ALA A 20 -30.42 2.36 9.36
CA ALA A 20 -30.04 3.76 9.32
C ALA A 20 -28.81 3.96 10.23
N GLY A 21 -27.66 3.39 9.85
CA GLY A 21 -26.37 3.78 10.37
C GLY A 21 -26.20 5.28 10.09
N CYS A 22 -26.11 6.09 11.14
CA CYS A 22 -25.67 7.47 11.08
C CYS A 22 -24.23 7.54 10.56
N GLY A 23 -24.02 7.39 9.27
CA GLY A 23 -22.88 7.97 8.58
C GLY A 23 -23.25 9.42 8.31
N ASN A 24 -22.47 10.36 8.80
CA ASN A 24 -22.60 11.78 8.52
C ASN A 24 -22.76 11.97 7.00
N LYS A 25 -24.00 12.24 6.57
CA LYS A 25 -24.29 12.53 5.16
C LYS A 25 -23.73 13.88 4.69
N ASP A 26 -23.30 14.73 5.64
CA ASP A 26 -22.95 16.12 5.35
C ASP A 26 -21.53 16.30 4.79
N ASP A 27 -20.55 15.42 5.14
CA ASP A 27 -19.20 15.54 4.62
C ASP A 27 -19.03 15.02 3.18
N ARG A 28 -19.81 14.01 2.78
CA ARG A 28 -19.75 13.46 1.41
C ARG A 28 -20.42 14.33 0.36
N THR A 29 -21.34 15.22 0.76
CA THR A 29 -22.03 16.17 -0.12
C THR A 29 -21.24 17.46 -0.34
N GLN A 30 -20.30 17.82 0.52
CA GLN A 30 -19.36 18.91 0.24
C GLN A 30 -18.29 18.54 -0.80
N ALA A 31 -18.05 17.23 -1.01
CA ALA A 31 -17.06 16.72 -1.94
C ALA A 31 -17.38 16.97 -3.42
N ALA A 32 -18.63 17.01 -3.80
CA ALA A 32 -19.05 17.39 -5.15
C ALA A 32 -19.30 18.88 -5.21
N LYS A 33 -18.23 19.72 -5.20
CA LYS A 33 -18.36 21.07 -5.68
C LYS A 33 -19.01 20.96 -7.05
N LYS A 34 -20.25 21.45 -7.18
CA LYS A 34 -21.03 21.31 -8.41
C LYS A 34 -20.21 21.84 -9.57
N LEU A 35 -19.74 20.91 -10.41
CA LEU A 35 -18.94 21.27 -11.57
C LEU A 35 -19.80 22.12 -12.50
N ASN A 36 -19.32 23.32 -12.87
CA ASN A 36 -20.00 24.21 -13.80
C ASN A 36 -19.77 23.73 -15.24
N LEU A 37 -20.50 22.69 -15.63
CA LEU A 37 -20.38 22.09 -16.96
C LEU A 37 -21.47 22.63 -17.89
N SER A 38 -21.08 22.99 -19.10
CA SER A 38 -22.00 23.44 -20.16
C SER A 38 -22.67 22.27 -20.91
N GLY A 39 -22.22 21.04 -20.71
CA GLY A 39 -22.76 19.83 -21.35
C GLY A 39 -22.12 18.55 -20.85
N PRO A 40 -22.54 17.38 -21.36
CA PRO A 40 -21.97 16.09 -20.99
C PRO A 40 -20.49 15.97 -21.36
N ILE A 41 -19.69 15.44 -20.44
CA ILE A 41 -18.26 15.16 -20.67
C ILE A 41 -17.92 13.71 -20.26
N THR A 42 -16.83 13.18 -20.81
CA THR A 42 -16.23 11.91 -20.40
C THR A 42 -14.86 12.18 -19.79
N VAL A 43 -14.57 11.56 -18.65
CA VAL A 43 -13.26 11.54 -18.00
C VAL A 43 -12.70 10.12 -18.11
N ASN A 44 -11.66 9.96 -18.91
CA ASN A 44 -10.99 8.69 -19.12
C ASN A 44 -9.93 8.47 -18.02
N VAL A 45 -10.01 7.34 -17.32
CA VAL A 45 -9.09 6.96 -16.25
C VAL A 45 -8.31 5.73 -16.69
N TRP A 46 -7.03 5.90 -16.99
CA TRP A 46 -6.16 4.80 -17.39
C TRP A 46 -5.47 4.16 -16.18
N TYR A 47 -5.38 2.84 -16.19
CA TYR A 47 -4.72 2.06 -15.14
C TYR A 47 -4.10 0.78 -15.74
N ASN A 48 -3.06 0.23 -15.08
CA ASN A 48 -2.30 -0.93 -15.54
C ASN A 48 -2.24 -2.09 -14.52
N ASP A 49 -2.93 -1.96 -13.37
CA ASP A 49 -3.15 -3.05 -12.43
C ASP A 49 -4.64 -3.42 -12.41
N SER A 50 -4.97 -4.60 -12.93
CA SER A 50 -6.34 -5.08 -13.04
C SER A 50 -7.09 -5.19 -11.70
N ALA A 51 -6.39 -5.22 -10.58
CA ALA A 51 -6.99 -5.22 -9.25
C ALA A 51 -7.89 -3.99 -9.00
N TYR A 52 -7.62 -2.87 -9.65
CA TYR A 52 -8.41 -1.65 -9.52
C TYR A 52 -9.71 -1.63 -10.35
N GLU A 53 -9.91 -2.55 -11.27
CA GLU A 53 -11.05 -2.53 -12.21
C GLU A 53 -12.39 -2.37 -11.50
N SER A 54 -12.73 -3.31 -10.60
CA SER A 54 -14.01 -3.29 -9.88
C SER A 54 -14.20 -2.03 -9.03
N TYR A 55 -13.11 -1.53 -8.43
CA TYR A 55 -13.13 -0.30 -7.65
C TYR A 55 -13.39 0.94 -8.52
N LEU A 56 -12.69 1.09 -9.63
CA LEU A 56 -12.86 2.22 -10.54
C LEU A 56 -14.24 2.23 -11.20
N GLU A 57 -14.78 1.07 -11.57
CA GLU A 57 -16.15 0.97 -12.04
C GLU A 57 -17.17 1.37 -10.97
N PHE A 58 -16.94 0.98 -9.71
CA PHE A 58 -17.80 1.40 -8.61
C PHE A 58 -17.75 2.91 -8.43
N VAL A 59 -16.56 3.53 -8.37
CA VAL A 59 -16.39 4.98 -8.28
C VAL A 59 -17.08 5.68 -9.44
N ALA A 60 -16.92 5.20 -10.67
CA ALA A 60 -17.58 5.74 -11.86
C ALA A 60 -19.11 5.79 -11.71
N ARG A 61 -19.71 4.68 -11.24
CA ARG A 61 -21.16 4.60 -10.99
C ARG A 61 -21.61 5.56 -9.88
N GLN A 62 -20.85 5.67 -8.78
CA GLN A 62 -21.21 6.56 -7.67
C GLN A 62 -21.05 8.03 -8.05
N PHE A 63 -19.95 8.37 -8.71
CA PHE A 63 -19.68 9.73 -9.16
C PHE A 63 -20.75 10.25 -10.11
N LYS A 64 -21.22 9.40 -11.03
CA LYS A 64 -22.32 9.70 -11.97
C LYS A 64 -23.61 10.10 -11.28
N LYS A 65 -23.93 9.51 -10.12
CA LYS A 65 -25.15 9.84 -9.36
C LYS A 65 -25.13 11.27 -8.82
N SER A 66 -23.95 11.79 -8.47
CA SER A 66 -23.77 13.14 -7.94
C SER A 66 -23.47 14.17 -9.03
N ASN A 67 -22.99 13.72 -10.19
CA ASN A 67 -22.53 14.54 -11.30
C ASN A 67 -23.05 13.98 -12.64
N GLU A 68 -24.35 14.15 -12.90
CA GLU A 68 -25.04 13.54 -14.04
C GLU A 68 -24.44 13.83 -15.41
N LEU A 69 -23.76 14.99 -15.56
CA LEU A 69 -23.10 15.39 -16.80
C LEU A 69 -21.71 14.75 -16.98
N VAL A 70 -21.13 14.11 -15.96
CA VAL A 70 -19.81 13.47 -16.05
C VAL A 70 -19.95 11.97 -16.19
N THR A 71 -19.32 11.40 -17.20
CA THR A 71 -19.15 9.95 -17.36
C THR A 71 -17.69 9.60 -17.10
N VAL A 72 -17.41 8.88 -16.03
CA VAL A 72 -16.05 8.34 -15.76
C VAL A 72 -15.93 7.02 -16.50
N LYS A 73 -14.83 6.88 -17.26
CA LYS A 73 -14.55 5.68 -18.07
C LYS A 73 -13.19 5.09 -17.68
N PRO A 74 -13.16 4.06 -16.81
CA PRO A 74 -11.95 3.28 -16.57
C PRO A 74 -11.50 2.56 -17.84
N VAL A 75 -10.19 2.53 -18.11
CA VAL A 75 -9.59 1.87 -19.27
C VAL A 75 -8.32 1.17 -18.81
N TYR A 76 -8.31 -0.15 -18.87
CA TYR A 76 -7.11 -0.94 -18.60
C TYR A 76 -6.12 -0.81 -19.77
N ILE A 77 -4.87 -0.54 -19.46
CA ILE A 77 -3.80 -0.38 -20.43
C ILE A 77 -2.73 -1.44 -20.15
N GLU A 78 -2.57 -2.35 -21.08
CA GLU A 78 -1.47 -3.32 -21.08
C GLU A 78 -0.37 -2.78 -21.99
N ALA A 79 0.77 -2.40 -21.41
CA ALA A 79 1.92 -1.88 -22.15
C ALA A 79 3.22 -2.26 -21.45
N ASP A 80 4.26 -2.61 -22.24
CA ASP A 80 5.60 -2.97 -21.71
C ASP A 80 6.22 -1.84 -20.88
N SER A 81 5.95 -0.58 -21.26
CA SER A 81 6.31 0.61 -20.49
C SER A 81 5.12 1.56 -20.45
N TYR A 82 4.36 1.46 -19.36
CA TYR A 82 3.12 2.20 -19.19
C TYR A 82 3.30 3.71 -19.24
N ILE A 83 4.32 4.25 -18.56
CA ILE A 83 4.58 5.69 -18.58
C ILE A 83 5.01 6.21 -19.96
N ASN A 84 5.74 5.41 -20.75
CA ASN A 84 6.10 5.79 -22.12
C ASN A 84 4.86 5.79 -23.02
N TYR A 85 3.95 4.84 -22.82
CA TYR A 85 2.67 4.80 -23.54
C TYR A 85 1.83 6.04 -23.25
N ILE A 86 1.72 6.44 -21.97
CA ILE A 86 1.03 7.68 -21.59
C ILE A 86 1.66 8.89 -22.28
N TYR A 87 3.00 8.97 -22.31
CA TYR A 87 3.71 10.05 -22.97
C TYR A 87 3.40 10.10 -24.47
N ASP A 88 3.50 8.99 -25.16
CA ASP A 88 3.27 8.91 -26.60
C ASP A 88 1.83 9.28 -26.96
N GLU A 89 0.85 8.77 -26.25
CA GLU A 89 -0.56 9.11 -26.46
C GLU A 89 -0.87 10.57 -26.14
N SER A 90 -0.30 11.11 -25.05
CA SER A 90 -0.58 12.49 -24.63
C SER A 90 0.11 13.53 -25.51
N VAL A 91 1.41 13.33 -25.82
CA VAL A 91 2.26 14.36 -26.44
C VAL A 91 2.32 14.18 -27.96
N ARG A 92 2.40 12.94 -28.46
CA ARG A 92 2.60 12.65 -29.87
C ARG A 92 1.29 12.37 -30.61
N ASN A 93 0.40 11.61 -30.00
CA ASN A 93 -0.81 11.11 -30.67
C ASN A 93 -2.04 11.98 -30.39
N ASN A 94 -1.95 13.01 -29.53
CA ASN A 94 -3.06 13.88 -29.12
C ASN A 94 -4.29 13.08 -28.64
N ASN A 95 -4.05 11.97 -27.95
CA ASN A 95 -5.04 11.03 -27.41
C ASN A 95 -4.84 10.89 -25.89
N ALA A 96 -4.63 11.99 -25.18
CA ALA A 96 -4.39 12.00 -23.75
C ALA A 96 -5.59 11.43 -22.98
N CYS A 97 -5.32 10.55 -22.00
CA CYS A 97 -6.29 10.30 -20.93
C CYS A 97 -6.42 11.53 -20.03
N ASP A 98 -7.50 11.57 -19.27
CA ASP A 98 -7.72 12.66 -18.31
C ASP A 98 -7.01 12.40 -16.97
N ILE A 99 -7.01 11.14 -16.53
CA ILE A 99 -6.36 10.65 -15.32
C ILE A 99 -5.64 9.35 -15.66
N TYR A 100 -4.50 9.10 -15.04
CA TYR A 100 -3.83 7.82 -15.08
C TYR A 100 -3.31 7.41 -13.72
N PHE A 101 -3.20 6.11 -13.47
CA PHE A 101 -2.60 5.58 -12.27
C PHE A 101 -1.09 5.50 -12.44
N LEU A 102 -0.37 5.70 -11.34
CA LEU A 102 1.09 5.72 -11.32
C LEU A 102 1.56 5.21 -9.96
N THR A 103 2.71 4.56 -9.92
CA THR A 103 3.39 4.27 -8.66
C THR A 103 4.41 5.35 -8.34
N SER A 104 4.81 5.44 -7.08
CA SER A 104 5.89 6.35 -6.66
C SER A 104 7.20 6.12 -7.43
N GLU A 105 7.41 4.92 -7.98
CA GLU A 105 8.57 4.57 -8.78
C GLU A 105 8.67 5.34 -10.10
N GLU A 106 7.57 5.83 -10.63
CA GLU A 106 7.53 6.53 -11.91
C GLU A 106 7.21 8.03 -11.78
N MET A 107 6.99 8.52 -10.55
CA MET A 107 6.55 9.89 -10.32
C MET A 107 7.55 10.94 -10.84
N GLU A 108 8.85 10.76 -10.58
CA GLU A 108 9.88 11.66 -11.09
C GLU A 108 9.90 11.69 -12.61
N LYS A 109 9.87 10.52 -13.25
CA LYS A 109 9.84 10.41 -14.70
C LYS A 109 8.60 11.07 -15.29
N ALA A 110 7.43 10.89 -14.67
CA ALA A 110 6.20 11.54 -15.10
C ALA A 110 6.30 13.07 -15.02
N TYR A 111 6.85 13.58 -13.90
CA TYR A 111 7.08 15.01 -13.72
C TYR A 111 8.05 15.59 -14.75
N LEU A 112 9.23 15.00 -14.89
CA LEU A 112 10.25 15.46 -15.84
C LEU A 112 9.80 15.38 -17.31
N SER A 113 8.89 14.46 -17.61
CA SER A 113 8.27 14.33 -18.93
C SER A 113 7.08 15.28 -19.16
N GLY A 114 6.75 16.14 -18.18
CA GLY A 114 5.64 17.10 -18.29
C GLY A 114 4.25 16.43 -18.36
N LEU A 115 4.08 15.30 -17.66
CA LEU A 115 2.83 14.52 -17.65
C LEU A 115 1.97 14.76 -16.40
N THR A 116 2.42 15.61 -15.46
CA THR A 116 1.73 15.82 -14.19
C THR A 116 1.11 17.21 -14.09
N SER A 117 -0.13 17.28 -13.58
CA SER A 117 -0.82 18.50 -13.21
C SER A 117 -0.83 18.65 -11.68
N GLU A 118 -0.63 19.86 -11.17
CA GLU A 118 -0.59 20.13 -9.73
C GLU A 118 -1.92 19.78 -9.04
N ASN A 119 -1.85 19.08 -7.91
CA ASN A 119 -2.98 18.80 -7.02
C ASN A 119 -3.13 19.97 -6.02
N ASP A 120 -3.78 21.03 -6.43
CA ASP A 120 -3.94 22.30 -5.71
C ASP A 120 -5.38 22.59 -5.26
N MET A 121 -6.34 21.71 -5.63
CA MET A 121 -7.76 22.03 -5.52
C MET A 121 -8.35 21.74 -4.13
N TYR A 122 -7.75 20.83 -3.36
CA TYR A 122 -8.31 20.33 -2.08
C TYR A 122 -7.24 20.22 -0.99
N PRO A 123 -6.56 21.32 -0.60
CA PRO A 123 -5.46 21.27 0.36
C PRO A 123 -5.90 20.81 1.76
N GLU A 124 -7.18 20.99 2.10
CA GLU A 124 -7.76 20.53 3.35
C GLU A 124 -7.86 18.99 3.44
N VAL A 125 -7.84 18.32 2.30
CA VAL A 125 -7.91 16.84 2.19
C VAL A 125 -6.52 16.23 2.05
N TYR A 126 -5.67 16.79 1.16
CA TYR A 126 -4.37 16.23 0.85
C TYR A 126 -3.29 16.80 1.76
N ASN A 127 -3.11 16.18 2.91
CA ASN A 127 -2.12 16.55 3.91
C ASN A 127 -1.69 15.34 4.76
N GLU A 128 -0.62 15.50 5.55
CA GLU A 128 -0.04 14.43 6.34
C GLU A 128 -0.98 13.88 7.45
N ASN A 129 -1.96 14.65 7.92
CA ASN A 129 -2.92 14.15 8.91
C ASN A 129 -3.88 13.12 8.32
N VAL A 130 -4.15 13.22 7.02
CA VAL A 130 -5.07 12.32 6.30
C VAL A 130 -4.33 11.14 5.68
N TYR A 131 -3.12 11.36 5.13
CA TYR A 131 -2.41 10.35 4.34
C TYR A 131 -1.07 9.87 4.93
N GLY A 132 -0.53 10.58 5.91
CA GLY A 132 0.82 10.33 6.45
C GLY A 132 1.93 10.90 5.55
N LYS A 133 3.15 10.97 6.13
CA LYS A 133 4.31 11.60 5.49
C LYS A 133 4.73 10.87 4.20
N ALA A 134 4.84 9.54 4.22
CA ALA A 134 5.32 8.77 3.07
C ALA A 134 4.42 8.96 1.83
N ALA A 135 3.08 8.96 2.00
CA ALA A 135 2.14 9.20 0.91
C ALA A 135 2.31 10.58 0.30
N MET A 136 2.41 11.61 1.16
CA MET A 136 2.58 12.99 0.70
C MET A 136 3.92 13.18 -0.01
N THR A 137 5.00 12.61 0.54
CA THR A 137 6.32 12.59 -0.09
C THR A 137 6.27 11.89 -1.47
N ALA A 138 5.67 10.70 -1.56
CA ALA A 138 5.55 9.94 -2.80
C ALA A 138 4.81 10.69 -3.91
N CYS A 139 3.80 11.47 -3.54
CA CYS A 139 2.94 12.22 -4.47
C CYS A 139 3.46 13.64 -4.79
N SER A 140 4.59 14.04 -4.23
CA SER A 140 5.15 15.39 -4.38
C SER A 140 6.46 15.38 -5.16
N TYR A 141 6.76 16.49 -5.86
CA TYR A 141 8.04 16.76 -6.50
C TYR A 141 8.33 18.27 -6.48
N GLY A 142 9.57 18.65 -6.20
CA GLY A 142 9.97 20.06 -6.16
C GLY A 142 9.12 20.92 -5.20
N GLY A 143 8.71 20.35 -4.07
CA GLY A 143 7.90 21.04 -3.04
C GLY A 143 6.42 21.21 -3.39
N LYS A 144 5.93 20.58 -4.46
CA LYS A 144 4.53 20.63 -4.88
C LYS A 144 3.92 19.23 -4.98
N LEU A 145 2.63 19.16 -4.67
CA LEU A 145 1.85 17.93 -4.77
C LEU A 145 1.28 17.77 -6.19
N TYR A 146 1.42 16.58 -6.76
CA TYR A 146 0.89 16.23 -8.09
C TYR A 146 0.00 14.99 -8.05
N GLY A 147 0.36 14.00 -7.22
CA GLY A 147 -0.41 12.77 -7.08
C GLY A 147 -1.60 12.90 -6.12
N TYR A 148 -2.58 12.06 -6.33
CA TYR A 148 -3.72 11.81 -5.45
C TYR A 148 -3.53 10.40 -4.86
N PRO A 149 -3.05 10.24 -3.60
CA PRO A 149 -2.69 8.93 -3.06
C PRO A 149 -3.89 7.99 -2.99
N VAL A 150 -3.78 6.80 -3.57
CA VAL A 150 -4.87 5.81 -3.64
C VAL A 150 -4.60 4.65 -2.68
N SER A 151 -3.50 3.96 -2.88
CA SER A 151 -3.09 2.80 -2.08
C SER A 151 -1.59 2.81 -1.83
N PHE A 152 -1.15 1.93 -0.94
CA PHE A 152 0.27 1.71 -0.69
C PHE A 152 0.57 0.23 -0.48
N ASN A 153 1.84 -0.12 -0.66
CA ASN A 153 2.41 -1.39 -0.25
C ASN A 153 3.66 -1.15 0.59
N THR A 154 3.86 -1.92 1.64
CA THR A 154 5.03 -1.89 2.53
C THR A 154 5.16 -3.22 3.27
N SER A 155 6.34 -3.56 3.77
CA SER A 155 6.59 -4.80 4.52
C SER A 155 6.48 -4.60 6.03
N PHE A 156 6.00 -5.62 6.73
CA PHE A 156 5.84 -5.65 8.19
C PHE A 156 5.80 -7.08 8.69
N LEU A 157 5.95 -7.26 10.01
CA LEU A 157 5.67 -8.52 10.67
C LEU A 157 4.19 -8.59 11.07
N VAL A 158 3.55 -9.73 10.80
CA VAL A 158 2.22 -10.05 11.32
C VAL A 158 2.32 -11.21 12.30
N TYR A 159 1.53 -11.18 13.38
CA TYR A 159 1.50 -12.23 14.39
C TYR A 159 0.07 -12.62 14.77
N ASN A 160 -0.12 -13.91 15.09
CA ASN A 160 -1.39 -14.48 15.50
C ASN A 160 -1.62 -14.21 16.99
N LYS A 161 -2.51 -13.29 17.33
CA LYS A 161 -2.81 -12.87 18.72
C LYS A 161 -3.31 -14.01 19.62
N LYS A 162 -3.78 -15.11 19.04
CA LYS A 162 -4.20 -16.28 19.81
C LYS A 162 -3.02 -16.97 20.49
N TYR A 163 -1.83 -16.94 19.87
CA TYR A 163 -0.68 -17.75 20.28
C TYR A 163 0.60 -16.93 20.47
N ALA A 164 0.61 -15.66 20.09
CA ALA A 164 1.82 -14.85 20.01
C ALA A 164 1.54 -13.39 20.38
N GLU A 165 2.60 -12.69 20.79
CA GLU A 165 2.63 -11.27 21.08
C GLU A 165 3.55 -10.54 20.08
N ALA A 166 3.49 -9.20 20.06
CA ALA A 166 4.39 -8.39 19.28
C ALA A 166 5.85 -8.61 19.68
N VAL A 167 6.75 -8.59 18.71
CA VAL A 167 8.20 -8.72 18.92
C VAL A 167 8.93 -7.63 18.14
N ASP A 168 10.10 -7.24 18.63
CA ASP A 168 10.91 -6.17 18.02
C ASP A 168 12.13 -6.74 17.28
N THR A 169 12.59 -7.96 17.61
CA THR A 169 13.79 -8.55 17.06
C THR A 169 13.58 -9.96 16.55
N ILE A 170 14.36 -10.35 15.56
CA ILE A 170 14.35 -11.73 15.04
C ILE A 170 14.85 -12.73 16.08
N GLU A 171 15.71 -12.31 17.00
CA GLU A 171 16.19 -13.15 18.10
C GLU A 171 15.06 -13.55 19.04
N GLN A 172 14.09 -12.67 19.31
CA GLN A 172 12.89 -13.03 20.09
C GLN A 172 12.09 -14.13 19.40
N ILE A 173 11.91 -14.04 18.08
CA ILE A 173 11.22 -15.09 17.31
C ILE A 173 12.00 -16.42 17.39
N ARG A 174 13.34 -16.36 17.28
CA ARG A 174 14.19 -17.52 17.37
C ARG A 174 14.10 -18.18 18.75
N ASN A 175 14.16 -17.39 19.81
CA ASN A 175 14.00 -17.90 21.18
C ASN A 175 12.63 -18.53 21.40
N ILE A 176 11.57 -17.95 20.85
CA ILE A 176 10.23 -18.56 20.85
C ILE A 176 10.26 -19.90 20.10
N SER A 177 10.85 -19.95 18.92
CA SER A 177 10.94 -21.17 18.11
C SER A 177 11.70 -22.29 18.79
N ASP A 178 12.85 -21.96 19.39
CA ASP A 178 13.74 -22.94 20.05
C ASP A 178 13.09 -23.52 21.31
N ASN A 179 12.20 -22.78 21.99
CA ASN A 179 11.53 -23.18 23.20
C ASN A 179 10.05 -23.52 23.02
N TYR A 180 9.54 -23.52 21.77
CA TYR A 180 8.13 -23.75 21.51
C TYR A 180 7.72 -25.17 21.90
N GLN A 181 6.68 -25.28 22.72
CA GLN A 181 6.14 -26.57 23.15
C GLN A 181 4.69 -26.71 22.68
N ILE A 182 4.40 -27.81 22.05
CA ILE A 182 3.03 -28.15 21.65
C ILE A 182 2.27 -28.59 22.90
N THR A 183 1.11 -28.00 23.11
CA THR A 183 0.15 -28.30 24.16
C THR A 183 -1.21 -28.57 23.53
N ASP A 184 -2.19 -29.01 24.34
CA ASP A 184 -3.57 -29.20 23.85
C ASP A 184 -4.21 -27.90 23.32
N GLU A 185 -3.75 -26.74 23.80
CA GLU A 185 -4.29 -25.42 23.41
C GLU A 185 -3.73 -24.92 22.09
N ASN A 186 -2.52 -25.35 21.69
CA ASN A 186 -1.83 -24.89 20.51
C ASN A 186 -1.46 -26.02 19.52
N GLN A 187 -2.09 -27.18 19.64
CA GLN A 187 -1.81 -28.37 18.81
C GLN A 187 -1.99 -28.11 17.31
N ASP A 188 -2.77 -27.09 16.92
CA ASP A 188 -3.00 -26.72 15.52
C ASP A 188 -1.84 -25.89 14.93
N VAL A 189 -0.93 -25.40 15.77
CA VAL A 189 0.23 -24.62 15.31
C VAL A 189 1.24 -25.56 14.66
N SER A 190 1.48 -25.34 13.38
CA SER A 190 2.43 -26.12 12.58
C SER A 190 3.74 -25.40 12.30
N MET A 191 3.77 -24.06 12.50
CA MET A 191 4.91 -23.21 12.17
C MET A 191 5.02 -22.04 13.14
N VAL A 192 6.20 -21.80 13.68
CA VAL A 192 6.47 -20.61 14.49
C VAL A 192 6.75 -19.42 13.59
N PHE A 193 7.63 -19.55 12.61
CA PHE A 193 8.00 -18.47 11.71
C PHE A 193 8.39 -18.99 10.33
N GLN A 194 7.84 -18.36 9.32
CA GLN A 194 8.23 -18.52 7.92
C GLN A 194 8.05 -17.21 7.17
N TRP A 195 8.92 -16.90 6.20
CA TRP A 195 8.79 -15.72 5.36
C TRP A 195 9.37 -15.99 3.97
N ASN A 196 9.12 -15.11 3.00
CA ASN A 196 9.75 -15.18 1.69
C ASN A 196 11.11 -14.46 1.72
N PRO A 197 12.25 -15.20 1.69
CA PRO A 197 13.58 -14.62 1.75
C PRO A 197 14.05 -14.03 0.42
N ASP A 198 13.40 -14.34 -0.71
CA ASP A 198 13.81 -13.87 -2.05
C ASP A 198 13.22 -12.49 -2.41
N SER A 199 12.19 -12.04 -1.70
CA SER A 199 11.60 -10.75 -1.97
C SER A 199 12.50 -9.62 -1.47
N MET A 200 13.14 -8.92 -2.38
CA MET A 200 13.94 -7.74 -2.05
C MET A 200 13.11 -6.63 -1.42
N PHE A 201 11.89 -6.44 -1.87
CA PHE A 201 10.97 -5.45 -1.33
C PHE A 201 10.66 -5.73 0.15
N LEU A 202 10.32 -6.98 0.49
CA LEU A 202 10.06 -7.34 1.88
C LEU A 202 11.31 -7.17 2.75
N ASN A 203 12.44 -7.65 2.28
CA ASN A 203 13.65 -7.83 3.07
C ASN A 203 14.59 -6.60 3.06
N TYR A 204 14.27 -5.56 2.28
CA TYR A 204 14.93 -4.26 2.38
C TYR A 204 14.97 -3.77 3.83
N ALA A 205 13.90 -4.03 4.58
CA ALA A 205 13.75 -3.57 5.95
C ALA A 205 14.90 -4.02 6.86
N ALA A 206 15.51 -5.16 6.60
CA ALA A 206 16.63 -5.67 7.40
C ALA A 206 17.86 -4.72 7.44
N ALA A 207 18.07 -3.93 6.39
CA ALA A 207 19.19 -3.00 6.28
C ALA A 207 18.79 -1.55 5.96
N GLY A 208 17.50 -1.30 5.72
CA GLY A 208 16.98 -0.02 5.22
C GLY A 208 17.23 1.17 6.13
N ALA A 209 17.36 0.95 7.45
CA ALA A 209 17.68 1.98 8.41
C ALA A 209 19.12 2.58 8.23
N TYR A 210 19.97 1.89 7.49
CA TYR A 210 21.39 2.24 7.32
C TYR A 210 21.70 2.79 5.94
N ILE A 211 20.68 3.05 5.14
CA ILE A 211 20.75 3.63 3.80
C ILE A 211 20.13 5.01 3.87
N ASN A 212 20.93 6.06 3.76
CA ASN A 212 20.45 7.44 3.79
C ASN A 212 20.53 8.04 2.39
N ILE A 213 19.47 8.73 2.01
CA ILE A 213 19.36 9.47 0.77
C ILE A 213 19.23 10.94 1.15
N GLY A 214 20.00 11.81 0.49
CA GLY A 214 20.03 13.24 0.76
C GLY A 214 18.75 13.97 0.44
N GLY A 215 18.68 15.22 0.91
CA GLY A 215 17.48 16.05 0.83
C GLY A 215 16.53 15.88 2.03
N GLU A 216 15.67 16.86 2.27
CA GLU A 216 14.72 16.87 3.40
C GLU A 216 13.71 15.72 3.34
N ASN A 217 13.33 15.35 2.12
CA ASN A 217 12.38 14.27 1.84
C ASN A 217 13.05 13.10 1.12
N ALA A 218 14.35 12.92 1.26
CA ALA A 218 15.16 11.96 0.55
C ALA A 218 15.05 12.12 -0.99
N GLU A 219 15.06 13.34 -1.52
CA GLU A 219 14.94 13.66 -2.94
C GLU A 219 16.28 13.82 -3.68
N ASP A 220 17.40 13.83 -2.99
CA ASP A 220 18.71 13.95 -3.61
C ASP A 220 19.38 12.59 -3.78
N SER A 221 19.11 11.96 -4.92
CA SER A 221 19.72 10.67 -5.28
C SER A 221 21.23 10.75 -5.57
N THR A 222 21.80 11.95 -5.63
CA THR A 222 23.24 12.14 -5.79
C THR A 222 23.98 12.14 -4.45
N ASP A 223 23.26 12.32 -3.34
CA ASP A 223 23.78 12.24 -1.98
C ASP A 223 23.24 10.98 -1.28
N VAL A 224 23.87 9.84 -1.57
CA VAL A 224 23.55 8.56 -0.93
C VAL A 224 24.70 8.15 -0.02
N SER A 225 24.38 7.91 1.24
CA SER A 225 25.35 7.42 2.21
C SER A 225 24.91 6.09 2.84
N LEU A 226 25.87 5.18 3.00
CA LEU A 226 25.68 3.85 3.55
C LEU A 226 26.47 3.71 4.85
N ASN A 227 25.84 3.18 5.88
CA ASN A 227 26.54 2.73 7.06
C ASN A 227 27.00 1.27 6.86
N ASP A 228 28.13 1.09 6.18
CA ASP A 228 28.64 -0.22 5.78
C ASP A 228 28.82 -1.20 6.94
N GLU A 229 29.22 -0.72 8.13
CA GLU A 229 29.40 -1.57 9.29
C GLU A 229 28.07 -2.17 9.76
N GLN A 230 27.05 -1.34 9.88
CA GLN A 230 25.73 -1.80 10.33
C GLN A 230 25.04 -2.64 9.27
N ILE A 231 25.15 -2.27 8.00
CA ILE A 231 24.63 -3.07 6.88
C ILE A 231 25.25 -4.47 6.90
N LYS A 232 26.59 -4.59 7.03
CA LYS A 232 27.28 -5.88 7.11
C LYS A 232 26.79 -6.71 8.29
N LYS A 233 26.63 -6.09 9.48
CA LYS A 233 26.07 -6.77 10.65
C LYS A 233 24.66 -7.29 10.39
N ALA A 234 23.77 -6.42 9.94
CA ALA A 234 22.37 -6.78 9.68
C ALA A 234 22.24 -7.93 8.67
N LEU A 235 22.98 -7.85 7.57
CA LEU A 235 22.95 -8.88 6.53
C LEU A 235 23.65 -10.18 6.92
N THR A 236 24.66 -10.11 7.80
CA THR A 236 25.28 -11.32 8.37
C THR A 236 24.28 -12.06 9.26
N GLU A 237 23.52 -11.35 10.08
CA GLU A 237 22.46 -11.98 10.90
C GLU A 237 21.32 -12.48 10.01
N TYR A 238 20.89 -11.70 9.01
CA TYR A 238 19.89 -12.13 8.03
C TYR A 238 20.27 -13.45 7.34
N ALA A 239 21.52 -13.60 6.91
CA ALA A 239 21.99 -14.83 6.24
C ALA A 239 21.88 -16.10 7.13
N LYS A 240 21.96 -15.94 8.46
CA LYS A 240 21.80 -17.07 9.41
C LYS A 240 20.36 -17.55 9.55
N LEU A 241 19.38 -16.75 9.18
CA LEU A 241 17.96 -17.09 9.37
C LEU A 241 17.54 -18.31 8.55
N LYS A 242 18.14 -18.48 7.37
CA LYS A 242 17.87 -19.64 6.53
C LYS A 242 18.10 -20.95 7.30
N ASP A 243 19.23 -21.06 7.97
CA ASP A 243 19.60 -22.25 8.73
C ASP A 243 18.81 -22.35 10.05
N ALA A 244 18.59 -21.20 10.72
CA ALA A 244 17.88 -21.13 11.98
C ALA A 244 16.40 -21.58 11.86
N PHE A 245 15.74 -21.29 10.75
CA PHE A 245 14.33 -21.62 10.53
C PHE A 245 14.12 -22.70 9.45
N GLY A 246 15.21 -23.28 8.91
CA GLY A 246 15.12 -24.36 7.90
C GLY A 246 14.46 -23.93 6.59
N ILE A 247 14.58 -22.65 6.19
CA ILE A 247 13.85 -22.12 5.05
C ILE A 247 14.63 -22.32 3.75
N ASP A 248 14.00 -22.97 2.78
CA ASP A 248 14.48 -23.02 1.42
C ASP A 248 13.85 -21.89 0.59
N ARG A 249 14.69 -20.91 0.19
CA ARG A 249 14.27 -19.75 -0.59
C ARG A 249 13.55 -20.10 -1.90
N ASN A 250 13.84 -21.26 -2.47
CA ASN A 250 13.26 -21.68 -3.75
C ASN A 250 11.84 -22.27 -3.61
N THR A 251 11.38 -22.53 -2.37
CA THR A 251 10.13 -23.24 -2.12
C THR A 251 9.10 -22.42 -1.34
N VAL A 252 9.50 -21.27 -0.77
CA VAL A 252 8.62 -20.44 0.05
C VAL A 252 8.28 -19.13 -0.66
N SER A 253 7.07 -19.03 -1.18
CA SER A 253 6.57 -17.79 -1.75
C SER A 253 5.86 -16.92 -0.70
N LEU A 254 5.68 -15.63 -1.00
CA LEU A 254 4.89 -14.72 -0.17
C LEU A 254 3.43 -15.21 -0.03
N LYS A 255 2.89 -15.78 -1.11
CA LYS A 255 1.55 -16.35 -1.11
C LYS A 255 1.45 -17.54 -0.16
N ASP A 256 2.44 -18.43 -0.15
CA ASP A 256 2.44 -19.59 0.78
C ASP A 256 2.47 -19.12 2.23
N CYS A 257 3.23 -18.06 2.54
CA CYS A 257 3.25 -17.45 3.86
C CYS A 257 1.88 -16.86 4.25
N ALA A 258 1.25 -16.12 3.36
CA ALA A 258 -0.07 -15.54 3.59
C ALA A 258 -1.15 -16.63 3.76
N ASP A 259 -1.14 -17.63 2.88
CA ASP A 259 -2.06 -18.78 2.95
C ASP A 259 -1.93 -19.54 4.27
N LEU A 260 -0.71 -19.89 4.66
CA LEU A 260 -0.49 -20.62 5.90
C LEU A 260 -0.86 -19.79 7.14
N PHE A 261 -0.51 -18.50 7.16
CA PHE A 261 -0.92 -17.61 8.24
C PHE A 261 -2.45 -17.48 8.34
N SER A 262 -3.14 -17.44 7.20
CA SER A 262 -4.59 -17.37 7.11
C SER A 262 -5.33 -18.59 7.67
N THR A 263 -4.65 -19.72 7.79
CA THR A 263 -5.22 -20.91 8.48
C THR A 263 -5.21 -20.78 10.00
N GLY A 264 -4.49 -19.79 10.55
CA GLY A 264 -4.29 -19.64 11.99
C GLY A 264 -3.22 -20.57 12.60
N ASN A 265 -2.50 -21.34 11.76
CA ASN A 265 -1.55 -22.38 12.19
C ASN A 265 -0.10 -21.90 12.21
N MET A 266 0.14 -20.62 11.99
CA MET A 266 1.45 -19.96 12.07
C MET A 266 1.43 -18.82 13.09
N LEU A 267 2.52 -18.65 13.85
CA LEU A 267 2.63 -17.60 14.84
C LEU A 267 3.03 -16.27 14.21
N TYR A 268 4.08 -16.26 13.40
CA TYR A 268 4.68 -15.05 12.83
C TYR A 268 4.99 -15.25 11.35
N THR A 269 4.81 -14.22 10.57
CA THR A 269 5.32 -14.13 9.19
C THR A 269 5.55 -12.69 8.78
N VAL A 270 6.43 -12.47 7.79
CA VAL A 270 6.58 -11.18 7.12
C VAL A 270 5.65 -11.15 5.92
N LEU A 271 4.77 -10.17 5.87
CA LEU A 271 3.88 -9.91 4.74
C LEU A 271 4.09 -8.49 4.21
N ASP A 272 3.48 -8.23 3.07
CA ASP A 272 3.25 -6.89 2.57
C ASP A 272 1.77 -6.50 2.69
N ALA A 273 1.49 -5.22 2.46
CA ALA A 273 0.14 -4.69 2.64
C ALA A 273 -0.87 -5.25 1.62
N ASP A 274 -0.42 -5.69 0.44
CA ASP A 274 -1.28 -6.32 -0.56
C ASP A 274 -1.66 -7.75 -0.13
N SER A 275 -0.70 -8.54 0.38
CA SER A 275 -0.95 -9.90 0.89
C SER A 275 -1.82 -9.91 2.16
N LEU A 276 -1.81 -8.84 2.95
CA LEU A 276 -2.68 -8.70 4.12
C LEU A 276 -4.17 -8.75 3.75
N ALA A 277 -4.53 -8.38 2.53
CA ALA A 277 -5.92 -8.46 2.08
C ALA A 277 -6.47 -9.89 2.10
N GLU A 278 -5.64 -10.90 1.86
CA GLU A 278 -6.02 -12.32 1.94
C GLU A 278 -6.24 -12.75 3.39
N VAL A 279 -5.40 -12.29 4.31
CA VAL A 279 -5.57 -12.54 5.76
C VAL A 279 -6.84 -11.87 6.29
N ASN A 280 -7.19 -10.69 5.77
CA ASN A 280 -8.36 -9.92 6.20
C ASN A 280 -9.70 -10.61 5.96
N ILE A 281 -9.78 -11.54 5.01
CA ILE A 281 -11.01 -12.30 4.73
C ILE A 281 -11.19 -13.51 5.66
N THR A 282 -10.22 -13.80 6.53
CA THR A 282 -10.26 -14.90 7.49
C THR A 282 -10.65 -14.42 8.89
N ASP A 283 -10.91 -15.38 9.80
CA ASP A 283 -11.24 -15.10 11.20
C ASP A 283 -10.00 -15.03 12.11
N VAL A 284 -8.79 -15.09 11.56
CA VAL A 284 -7.54 -14.98 12.33
C VAL A 284 -7.47 -13.60 12.99
N ASP A 285 -7.39 -13.58 14.32
CA ASP A 285 -7.11 -12.35 15.06
C ASP A 285 -5.59 -12.11 15.06
N TYR A 286 -5.17 -11.08 14.34
CA TYR A 286 -3.76 -10.76 14.16
C TYR A 286 -3.39 -9.38 14.67
N GLY A 287 -2.12 -9.22 15.04
CA GLY A 287 -1.48 -7.94 15.25
C GLY A 287 -0.41 -7.68 14.18
N ILE A 288 -0.03 -6.41 14.07
CA ILE A 288 1.03 -5.93 13.18
C ILE A 288 2.11 -5.26 14.03
N CYS A 289 3.37 -5.55 13.71
CA CYS A 289 4.52 -4.80 14.21
C CYS A 289 5.50 -4.51 13.07
N GLU A 290 6.50 -3.70 13.34
CA GLU A 290 7.54 -3.40 12.37
C GLU A 290 8.26 -4.66 11.92
N TYR A 291 8.91 -4.62 10.77
CA TYR A 291 9.82 -5.69 10.38
C TYR A 291 10.86 -5.87 11.49
N PRO A 292 11.07 -7.09 12.02
CA PRO A 292 11.93 -7.30 13.20
C PRO A 292 13.38 -6.92 12.88
N SER A 293 14.04 -6.24 13.82
CA SER A 293 15.46 -5.96 13.67
C SER A 293 16.28 -7.26 13.67
N MET A 294 17.42 -7.25 12.98
CA MET A 294 18.27 -8.44 12.83
C MET A 294 19.07 -8.78 14.09
N GLY A 295 18.95 -8.00 15.15
CA GLY A 295 19.62 -8.25 16.43
C GLY A 295 19.61 -7.02 17.32
N ASP A 296 20.17 -7.16 18.53
CA ASP A 296 20.31 -6.05 19.48
C ASP A 296 21.15 -4.92 18.90
N ASN A 297 20.70 -3.68 19.07
CA ASN A 297 21.32 -2.48 18.54
C ASN A 297 21.36 -2.41 16.99
N LEU A 298 20.49 -3.13 16.33
CA LEU A 298 20.21 -2.98 14.92
C LEU A 298 18.79 -2.48 14.73
N ASP A 299 18.61 -1.58 13.76
CA ASP A 299 17.31 -1.01 13.42
C ASP A 299 16.82 -1.60 12.10
N SER A 300 15.52 -1.65 11.93
CA SER A 300 14.87 -1.98 10.67
C SER A 300 14.12 -0.76 10.13
N LYS A 301 13.99 -0.67 8.81
CA LYS A 301 13.19 0.37 8.16
C LYS A 301 12.62 -0.13 6.85
N ALA A 302 11.31 -0.29 6.80
CA ALA A 302 10.61 -0.78 5.62
C ALA A 302 10.72 0.20 4.44
N MET A 303 10.58 -0.35 3.23
CA MET A 303 10.37 0.39 2.00
C MET A 303 8.87 0.41 1.68
N SER A 304 8.40 1.46 1.03
CA SER A 304 7.01 1.52 0.56
C SER A 304 6.90 1.97 -0.89
N VAL A 305 5.83 1.52 -1.54
CA VAL A 305 5.39 1.99 -2.85
C VAL A 305 3.99 2.57 -2.70
N THR A 306 3.78 3.77 -3.20
CA THR A 306 2.47 4.42 -3.21
C THR A 306 1.92 4.40 -4.62
N THR A 307 0.69 3.88 -4.80
CA THR A 307 -0.06 4.05 -6.03
C THR A 307 -0.93 5.30 -5.92
N MET A 308 -0.88 6.15 -6.92
CA MET A 308 -1.60 7.42 -6.98
C MET A 308 -2.36 7.57 -8.29
N ALA A 309 -3.43 8.34 -8.28
CA ALA A 309 -4.01 8.89 -9.49
C ALA A 309 -3.30 10.21 -9.83
N VAL A 310 -3.04 10.45 -11.09
CA VAL A 310 -2.40 11.69 -11.58
C VAL A 310 -3.28 12.30 -12.66
N VAL A 311 -3.54 13.60 -12.56
CA VAL A 311 -4.26 14.34 -13.59
C VAL A 311 -3.31 14.72 -14.70
N ASN A 312 -3.65 14.30 -15.92
CA ASN A 312 -2.84 14.56 -17.11
C ASN A 312 -2.96 16.06 -17.51
N PRO A 313 -1.88 16.83 -17.67
CA PRO A 313 -1.96 18.24 -18.05
C PRO A 313 -2.53 18.45 -19.46
N TYR A 314 -2.56 17.43 -20.29
CA TYR A 314 -3.15 17.46 -21.64
C TYR A 314 -4.65 17.21 -21.66
N THR A 315 -5.30 16.99 -20.49
CA THR A 315 -6.76 16.88 -20.40
C THR A 315 -7.46 18.18 -20.77
N LYS A 316 -8.61 18.05 -21.42
CA LYS A 316 -9.51 19.19 -21.69
C LYS A 316 -10.51 19.45 -20.55
N ASN A 317 -10.53 18.56 -19.54
CA ASN A 317 -11.53 18.51 -18.46
C ASN A 317 -10.88 18.66 -17.07
N VAL A 318 -9.97 19.61 -16.88
CA VAL A 318 -9.09 19.71 -15.68
C VAL A 318 -9.88 19.64 -14.37
N ASP A 319 -10.90 20.49 -14.18
CA ASP A 319 -11.66 20.54 -12.91
C ASP A 319 -12.43 19.23 -12.66
N ALA A 320 -13.01 18.65 -13.71
CA ALA A 320 -13.71 17.38 -13.60
C ALA A 320 -12.73 16.23 -13.30
N SER A 321 -11.54 16.23 -13.91
CA SER A 321 -10.50 15.25 -13.65
C SER A 321 -10.00 15.35 -12.22
N LYS A 322 -9.75 16.54 -11.68
CA LYS A 322 -9.39 16.76 -10.28
C LYS A 322 -10.49 16.27 -9.31
N ALA A 323 -11.76 16.52 -9.64
CA ALA A 323 -12.88 16.02 -8.83
C ALA A 323 -13.03 14.49 -8.88
N VAL A 324 -12.80 13.87 -10.04
CA VAL A 324 -12.79 12.40 -10.18
C VAL A 324 -11.59 11.79 -9.45
N ALA A 325 -10.39 12.37 -9.57
CA ALA A 325 -9.21 11.91 -8.84
C ALA A 325 -9.43 11.97 -7.31
N ARG A 326 -10.09 13.02 -6.81
CA ARG A 326 -10.53 13.09 -5.41
C ARG A 326 -11.54 11.98 -5.06
N ALA A 327 -12.52 11.74 -5.92
CA ALA A 327 -13.50 10.68 -5.68
C ALA A 327 -12.81 9.31 -5.56
N ILE A 328 -11.81 9.04 -6.39
CA ILE A 328 -11.00 7.82 -6.36
C ILE A 328 -10.16 7.74 -5.09
N SER A 329 -9.45 8.79 -4.73
CA SER A 329 -8.45 8.73 -3.66
C SER A 329 -9.00 9.04 -2.26
N TYR A 330 -10.14 9.76 -2.15
CA TYR A 330 -10.68 10.22 -0.88
C TYR A 330 -12.14 9.84 -0.66
N ASP A 331 -13.08 10.26 -1.53
CA ASP A 331 -14.52 10.19 -1.21
C ASP A 331 -15.04 8.75 -1.11
N TYR A 332 -14.47 7.81 -1.89
CA TYR A 332 -14.86 6.40 -1.91
C TYR A 332 -13.72 5.45 -1.48
N ALA A 333 -12.65 6.00 -0.91
CA ALA A 333 -11.46 5.24 -0.52
C ALA A 333 -11.74 4.10 0.49
N ASP A 334 -12.80 4.22 1.29
CA ASP A 334 -13.27 3.19 2.23
C ASP A 334 -13.71 1.87 1.54
N TYR A 335 -13.98 1.89 0.24
CA TYR A 335 -14.34 0.70 -0.54
C TYR A 335 -13.13 0.01 -1.19
N LEU A 336 -11.96 0.65 -1.18
CA LEU A 336 -10.78 0.16 -1.89
C LEU A 336 -10.35 -1.24 -1.42
N GLY A 337 -10.22 -1.43 -0.10
CA GLY A 337 -9.83 -2.70 0.48
C GLY A 337 -10.75 -3.87 0.11
N THR A 338 -12.07 -3.60 0.02
CA THR A 338 -13.06 -4.63 -0.33
C THR A 338 -13.06 -4.95 -1.83
N MET A 339 -12.91 -3.92 -2.68
CA MET A 339 -13.11 -4.06 -4.13
C MET A 339 -11.82 -4.30 -4.90
N ALA A 340 -10.69 -3.70 -4.47
CA ALA A 340 -9.39 -3.86 -5.11
C ALA A 340 -8.43 -4.75 -4.33
N LYS A 341 -8.77 -5.15 -3.10
CA LYS A 341 -7.86 -5.88 -2.17
C LYS A 341 -6.52 -5.16 -2.01
N LYS A 342 -6.56 -3.83 -1.93
CA LYS A 342 -5.40 -2.97 -1.72
C LYS A 342 -5.52 -2.22 -0.40
N SER A 343 -4.40 -1.96 0.25
CA SER A 343 -4.36 -1.11 1.44
C SER A 343 -4.52 0.35 1.05
N CYS A 344 -5.56 0.99 1.61
CA CYS A 344 -5.87 2.38 1.29
C CYS A 344 -4.79 3.33 1.84
N ALA A 345 -4.40 4.34 1.07
CA ALA A 345 -3.43 5.34 1.51
C ALA A 345 -3.97 6.31 2.60
N ARG A 346 -5.29 6.41 2.80
CA ARG A 346 -5.89 7.23 3.85
C ARG A 346 -5.67 6.61 5.24
N ALA A 347 -5.05 7.34 6.15
CA ALA A 347 -4.80 6.92 7.53
C ALA A 347 -6.00 7.15 8.48
N ASP A 348 -6.93 8.04 8.10
CA ASP A 348 -8.05 8.48 8.94
C ASP A 348 -9.32 7.61 8.82
N LEU A 349 -9.26 6.49 8.10
CA LEU A 349 -10.40 5.61 7.91
C LEU A 349 -10.79 4.87 9.19
N LYS A 350 -12.11 4.74 9.42
CA LYS A 350 -12.66 3.95 10.51
C LYS A 350 -12.86 2.52 10.05
N VAL A 351 -12.03 1.61 10.53
CA VAL A 351 -12.01 0.19 10.16
C VAL A 351 -12.22 -0.73 11.38
N LYS A 352 -12.62 -1.99 11.15
CA LYS A 352 -12.87 -2.96 12.23
C LYS A 352 -11.63 -3.26 13.08
N ARG A 353 -10.44 -3.40 12.44
CA ARG A 353 -9.16 -3.66 13.10
C ARG A 353 -8.36 -2.36 13.22
N ALA A 354 -8.92 -1.38 13.95
CA ALA A 354 -8.37 -0.03 14.02
C ALA A 354 -6.91 0.02 14.49
N GLU A 355 -6.54 -0.78 15.50
CA GLU A 355 -5.18 -0.84 16.04
C GLU A 355 -4.17 -1.33 14.98
N SER A 356 -4.46 -2.47 14.33
CA SER A 356 -3.59 -3.01 13.26
C SER A 356 -3.51 -2.06 12.06
N TYR A 357 -4.61 -1.39 11.72
CA TYR A 357 -4.64 -0.39 10.67
C TYR A 357 -3.78 0.82 11.00
N GLN A 358 -3.89 1.35 12.21
CA GLN A 358 -3.07 2.48 12.66
C GLN A 358 -1.58 2.11 12.69
N LYS A 359 -1.23 0.91 13.19
CA LYS A 359 0.16 0.45 13.19
C LYS A 359 0.72 0.30 11.79
N LEU A 360 -0.06 -0.27 10.85
CA LEU A 360 0.32 -0.36 9.46
C LEU A 360 0.57 1.01 8.82
N HIS A 361 -0.31 1.98 9.09
CA HIS A 361 -0.12 3.36 8.62
C HIS A 361 1.07 4.06 9.24
N GLN A 362 1.40 3.77 10.50
CA GLN A 362 2.62 4.28 11.13
C GLN A 362 3.86 3.71 10.42
N ILE A 363 3.92 2.39 10.19
CA ILE A 363 5.03 1.74 9.46
C ILE A 363 5.17 2.34 8.06
N TYR A 364 4.05 2.54 7.36
CA TYR A 364 4.04 3.17 6.05
C TYR A 364 4.56 4.61 6.11
N SER A 365 4.08 5.42 7.04
CA SER A 365 4.49 6.82 7.18
C SER A 365 5.99 6.99 7.46
N ASP A 366 6.57 6.04 8.21
CA ASP A 366 7.97 6.05 8.60
C ASP A 366 8.88 5.34 7.58
N SER A 367 8.31 4.70 6.57
CA SER A 367 9.04 3.94 5.56
C SER A 367 9.85 4.82 4.59
N VAL A 368 10.81 4.19 3.93
CA VAL A 368 11.49 4.78 2.78
C VAL A 368 10.60 4.66 1.55
N VAL A 369 10.24 5.78 0.95
CA VAL A 369 9.45 5.76 -0.30
C VAL A 369 10.31 5.23 -1.43
N LYS A 370 9.95 4.04 -1.96
CA LYS A 370 10.64 3.47 -3.11
C LYS A 370 10.42 4.36 -4.33
N ALA A 371 11.52 4.70 -4.92
CA ALA A 371 11.67 5.25 -6.26
C ALA A 371 11.23 6.66 -6.57
N LYS A 372 11.30 7.55 -5.69
CA LYS A 372 11.76 8.85 -6.15
C LYS A 372 13.16 8.75 -6.85
N TYR A 373 13.78 7.53 -6.86
CA TYR A 373 15.23 7.36 -7.10
C TYR A 373 15.51 6.09 -7.91
N ILE A 374 15.29 6.16 -9.23
CA ILE A 374 15.70 5.09 -10.17
C ILE A 374 17.18 4.76 -9.95
N GLY A 375 18.05 5.77 -9.72
CA GLY A 375 19.47 5.57 -9.42
C GLY A 375 19.73 4.84 -8.11
N VAL A 376 18.92 5.04 -7.08
CA VAL A 376 19.05 4.33 -5.80
C VAL A 376 18.54 2.90 -5.90
N GLY A 377 17.52 2.64 -6.70
CA GLY A 377 17.08 1.28 -7.03
C GLY A 377 18.20 0.47 -7.66
N GLU A 378 18.97 1.06 -8.59
CA GLU A 378 20.13 0.40 -9.22
C GLU A 378 21.30 0.23 -8.24
N VAL A 379 21.64 1.24 -7.46
CA VAL A 379 22.70 1.15 -6.42
C VAL A 379 22.30 0.16 -5.33
N TYR A 380 21.05 0.14 -4.94
CA TYR A 380 20.49 -0.81 -3.99
C TYR A 380 20.53 -2.24 -4.54
N MET A 381 20.13 -2.46 -5.79
CA MET A 381 20.25 -3.75 -6.48
C MET A 381 21.70 -4.22 -6.55
N LEU A 382 22.63 -3.33 -6.89
CA LEU A 382 24.05 -3.63 -6.94
C LEU A 382 24.59 -3.98 -5.55
N SER A 383 24.20 -3.28 -4.49
CA SER A 383 24.66 -3.59 -3.13
C SER A 383 24.14 -4.93 -2.65
N LEU A 384 22.89 -5.29 -2.91
CA LEU A 384 22.32 -6.58 -2.53
C LEU A 384 22.86 -7.75 -3.36
N ILE A 385 23.13 -7.56 -4.65
CA ILE A 385 23.81 -8.56 -5.49
C ILE A 385 25.23 -8.84 -4.96
N HIS A 386 25.98 -7.78 -4.59
CA HIS A 386 27.32 -7.95 -4.02
C HIS A 386 27.32 -8.63 -2.64
N ILE A 387 26.23 -8.48 -1.89
CA ILE A 387 26.09 -9.08 -0.56
C ILE A 387 25.57 -10.50 -0.63
N SER A 388 24.70 -10.84 -1.59
CA SER A 388 24.17 -12.19 -1.80
C SER A 388 25.12 -13.14 -2.54
N GLU A 389 26.16 -12.62 -3.23
CA GLU A 389 27.19 -13.42 -3.92
C GLU A 389 28.63 -13.07 -3.46
N PRO A 390 29.00 -13.23 -2.18
CA PRO A 390 30.36 -12.95 -1.73
C PRO A 390 31.42 -13.91 -2.29
N THR A 391 31.00 -14.97 -2.98
CA THR A 391 31.90 -16.08 -3.40
C THR A 391 32.40 -15.99 -4.85
N ARG A 392 32.06 -14.94 -5.63
CA ARG A 392 32.50 -14.85 -7.04
C ARG A 392 33.67 -13.91 -7.29
N LEU A 393 34.24 -13.29 -6.27
CA LEU A 393 35.36 -12.35 -6.42
C LEU A 393 36.77 -12.99 -6.31
N ASP A 394 36.85 -14.31 -6.13
CA ASP A 394 38.14 -15.02 -6.05
C ASP A 394 38.63 -15.62 -7.38
N VAL A 395 38.02 -15.24 -8.50
CA VAL A 395 38.46 -15.71 -9.83
C VAL A 395 38.58 -14.53 -10.81
N ILE A 396 39.55 -13.66 -10.61
CA ILE A 396 40.29 -12.95 -11.68
C ILE A 396 41.73 -12.73 -11.20
#